data_ff195d32fbcd42940e89bb3938e1a90b
#
_entry.id   ff195d32fbcd42940e89bb3938e1a90b
#
_cell.length_a   1.000
_cell.length_b   1.000
_cell.length_c   1.000
_cell.angle_alpha   90.00
_cell.angle_beta   90.00
_cell.angle_gamma   90.00
#
_symmetry.space_group_name_H-M   'P 1'
#
loop_
_entity.id
_entity.type
_entity.pdbx_description
1 polymer ?
#
loop_
_entity_poly.entity_id
_entity_poly.type
_entity_poly.pdbx_seq_one_letter_code
_entity_poly.pdbx_strand_id
1 'polypeptide(L)'
;MIGWSAVSRSLRLTASIASVSLLFAGIGCAPRAGSLSGAVTPARFPVTDIPRGHQRIVFRWEYVDQALAAKGEGIARVASPDSVRLDFYLDGGLGGGYAIVVGDSISTPGGDQVRRYLPPVALLWAVMGRLAVPATPDTVAKVDGDVLRADIGRNPVWRVTFVADHLTRLERIVSGRRLEWVSRTGSDVRYQNERSSRSLTLKITSTDEAPPFDPEIWRR
;
A
#
# COMPACT_ATOMS: atom_id res chain seq x y z
N MET A 1 -9.29 -91.94 -18.02
CA MET A 1 -7.97 -91.63 -17.38
C MET A 1 -7.86 -90.09 -17.32
N ILE A 2 -7.95 -89.62 -16.11
CA ILE A 2 -8.22 -88.25 -15.77
C ILE A 2 -6.89 -87.60 -15.30
N GLY A 3 -6.43 -86.60 -16.03
CA GLY A 3 -5.24 -85.75 -15.68
C GLY A 3 -5.66 -84.43 -15.01
N TRP A 4 -5.29 -84.20 -13.81
CA TRP A 4 -5.52 -82.98 -13.07
C TRP A 4 -4.32 -82.04 -13.26
N SER A 5 -4.59 -80.88 -13.80
CA SER A 5 -3.62 -79.78 -13.90
C SER A 5 -3.93 -78.76 -12.79
N ALA A 6 -2.99 -78.56 -11.89
CA ALA A 6 -3.06 -77.54 -10.84
C ALA A 6 -2.75 -76.18 -11.42
N VAL A 7 -3.66 -75.25 -11.25
CA VAL A 7 -3.47 -73.80 -11.59
C VAL A 7 -3.06 -73.03 -10.36
N SER A 8 -1.78 -72.63 -10.31
CA SER A 8 -1.26 -71.76 -9.28
C SER A 8 -1.70 -70.30 -9.55
N ARG A 9 -2.54 -69.74 -8.71
CA ARG A 9 -2.87 -68.32 -8.72
C ARG A 9 -1.85 -67.54 -7.85
N SER A 10 -0.94 -66.85 -8.50
CA SER A 10 -0.07 -65.85 -7.87
C SER A 10 -0.85 -64.57 -7.57
N LEU A 11 -1.14 -64.30 -6.30
CA LEU A 11 -1.64 -63.00 -5.84
C LEU A 11 -0.55 -61.96 -5.98
N ARG A 12 -0.74 -60.99 -6.89
CA ARG A 12 0.07 -59.74 -6.93
C ARG A 12 -0.57 -58.73 -5.98
N LEU A 13 0.07 -58.49 -4.85
CA LEU A 13 -0.24 -57.34 -3.99
C LEU A 13 0.27 -56.07 -4.71
N THR A 14 -0.63 -55.25 -5.21
CA THR A 14 -0.34 -53.87 -5.64
C THR A 14 -0.39 -52.97 -4.43
N ALA A 15 0.78 -52.55 -3.94
CA ALA A 15 0.91 -51.52 -2.92
C ALA A 15 0.58 -50.17 -3.53
N SER A 16 -0.60 -49.63 -3.23
CA SER A 16 -0.98 -48.24 -3.58
C SER A 16 -0.25 -47.28 -2.66
N ILE A 17 0.78 -46.61 -3.18
CA ILE A 17 1.45 -45.50 -2.49
C ILE A 17 0.52 -44.29 -2.61
N ALA A 18 -0.20 -43.99 -1.54
CA ALA A 18 -0.98 -42.76 -1.41
C ALA A 18 0.01 -41.56 -1.26
N SER A 19 0.25 -40.82 -2.35
CA SER A 19 1.00 -39.57 -2.32
C SER A 19 0.18 -38.52 -1.59
N VAL A 20 0.50 -38.26 -0.33
CA VAL A 20 -0.01 -37.13 0.43
C VAL A 20 0.68 -35.88 -0.09
N SER A 21 0.06 -35.18 -1.02
CA SER A 21 0.47 -33.84 -1.45
C SER A 21 0.19 -32.84 -0.31
N LEU A 22 1.22 -32.52 0.50
CA LEU A 22 1.16 -31.41 1.43
C LEU A 22 1.05 -30.12 0.61
N LEU A 23 -0.17 -29.59 0.51
CA LEU A 23 -0.42 -28.22 0.08
C LEU A 23 0.15 -27.27 1.16
N PHE A 24 1.38 -26.85 1.01
CA PHE A 24 1.90 -25.69 1.72
C PHE A 24 1.14 -24.46 1.22
N ALA A 25 0.04 -24.13 1.90
CA ALA A 25 -0.56 -22.81 1.81
C ALA A 25 0.52 -21.81 2.26
N GLY A 26 1.16 -21.16 1.29
CA GLY A 26 2.14 -20.11 1.54
C GLY A 26 1.44 -18.95 2.25
N ILE A 27 1.42 -18.98 3.58
CA ILE A 27 1.07 -17.83 4.40
C ILE A 27 2.16 -16.80 4.09
N GLY A 28 1.83 -15.81 3.27
CA GLY A 28 2.72 -14.72 2.90
C GLY A 28 3.22 -14.02 4.17
N CYS A 29 4.39 -14.44 4.66
CA CYS A 29 5.01 -13.82 5.81
C CYS A 29 5.48 -12.43 5.42
N ALA A 30 4.82 -11.39 5.91
CA ALA A 30 5.31 -10.02 5.75
C ALA A 30 6.77 -9.90 6.23
N PRO A 31 7.65 -9.24 5.47
CA PRO A 31 9.07 -9.17 5.77
C PRO A 31 9.33 -8.47 7.12
N ARG A 32 10.32 -8.96 7.84
CA ARG A 32 10.73 -8.36 9.11
C ARG A 32 11.39 -7.00 8.85
N ALA A 33 10.98 -5.99 9.60
CA ALA A 33 11.61 -4.68 9.52
C ALA A 33 13.00 -4.74 10.15
N GLY A 34 14.04 -4.36 9.39
CA GLY A 34 15.40 -4.20 9.92
C GLY A 34 15.52 -2.99 10.86
N SER A 35 16.66 -2.85 11.54
CA SER A 35 16.99 -1.64 12.31
C SER A 35 17.28 -0.46 11.39
N LEU A 36 17.07 0.78 11.90
CA LEU A 36 17.47 1.99 11.19
C LEU A 36 18.99 2.06 11.05
N SER A 37 19.47 2.43 9.86
CA SER A 37 20.88 2.74 9.57
C SER A 37 21.16 4.24 9.70
N GLY A 38 22.43 4.59 9.94
CA GLY A 38 22.89 5.98 10.05
C GLY A 38 23.20 6.44 11.48
N ALA A 39 23.67 7.67 11.61
CA ALA A 39 23.95 8.33 12.90
C ALA A 39 22.66 8.82 13.54
N VAL A 40 22.59 8.72 14.88
CA VAL A 40 21.43 9.24 15.63
C VAL A 40 21.36 10.76 15.49
N THR A 41 20.14 11.28 15.25
CA THR A 41 19.88 12.72 15.10
C THR A 41 18.58 13.10 15.84
N PRO A 42 18.39 14.38 16.21
CA PRO A 42 17.11 14.84 16.69
C PRO A 42 15.98 14.59 15.68
N ALA A 43 14.81 14.20 16.16
CA ALA A 43 13.63 13.91 15.32
C ALA A 43 12.97 15.21 14.82
N ARG A 44 13.65 15.91 13.92
CA ARG A 44 13.14 17.08 13.20
C ARG A 44 12.86 16.67 11.76
N PHE A 45 11.60 16.74 11.37
CA PHE A 45 11.19 16.35 10.02
C PHE A 45 11.11 17.56 9.10
N PRO A 46 11.43 17.39 7.81
CA PRO A 46 11.13 18.40 6.80
C PRO A 46 9.63 18.70 6.75
N VAL A 47 9.31 19.94 6.37
CA VAL A 47 7.92 20.35 6.14
C VAL A 47 7.40 19.67 4.88
N THR A 48 6.32 18.94 5.01
CA THR A 48 5.67 18.18 3.91
C THR A 48 4.24 18.64 3.68
N ASP A 49 3.94 19.87 4.02
CA ASP A 49 2.60 20.43 3.85
C ASP A 49 2.21 20.47 2.37
N ILE A 50 0.92 20.29 2.13
CA ILE A 50 0.35 20.51 0.81
C ILE A 50 0.55 21.99 0.45
N PRO A 51 1.07 22.30 -0.76
CA PRO A 51 1.21 23.67 -1.22
C PRO A 51 -0.11 24.44 -1.09
N ARG A 52 -0.01 25.72 -0.72
CA ARG A 52 -1.20 26.57 -0.58
C ARG A 52 -1.99 26.64 -1.87
N GLY A 53 -3.32 26.73 -1.75
CA GLY A 53 -4.23 26.82 -2.89
C GLY A 53 -4.81 25.47 -3.28
N HIS A 54 -5.08 25.31 -4.56
CA HIS A 54 -5.74 24.15 -5.14
C HIS A 54 -4.87 23.58 -6.26
N GLN A 55 -4.80 22.25 -6.32
CA GLN A 55 -4.05 21.55 -7.36
C GLN A 55 -4.91 20.47 -7.98
N ARG A 56 -4.70 20.26 -9.27
CA ARG A 56 -5.22 19.12 -10.03
C ARG A 56 -4.04 18.27 -10.47
N ILE A 57 -4.04 17.01 -10.05
CA ILE A 57 -3.01 16.02 -10.40
C ILE A 57 -3.67 14.96 -11.26
N VAL A 58 -3.14 14.73 -12.46
CA VAL A 58 -3.58 13.63 -13.34
C VAL A 58 -2.59 12.50 -13.23
N PHE A 59 -3.11 11.26 -13.15
CA PHE A 59 -2.26 10.08 -13.02
C PHE A 59 -2.86 8.90 -13.77
N ARG A 60 -2.01 7.95 -14.14
CA ARG A 60 -2.38 6.59 -14.50
C ARG A 60 -2.23 5.69 -13.30
N TRP A 61 -3.07 4.67 -13.19
CA TRP A 61 -3.03 3.76 -12.07
C TRP A 61 -3.16 2.31 -12.52
N GLU A 62 -2.54 1.44 -11.74
CA GLU A 62 -2.66 -0.01 -11.84
C GLU A 62 -2.83 -0.60 -10.44
N TYR A 63 -3.88 -1.37 -10.26
CA TYR A 63 -4.20 -2.10 -9.03
C TYR A 63 -4.15 -3.59 -9.28
N VAL A 64 -3.50 -4.32 -8.37
CA VAL A 64 -3.43 -5.78 -8.41
C VAL A 64 -3.62 -6.33 -6.99
N ASP A 65 -4.47 -7.34 -6.86
CA ASP A 65 -4.54 -8.21 -5.70
C ASP A 65 -4.72 -9.67 -6.14
N GLN A 66 -5.03 -10.59 -5.21
CA GLN A 66 -5.18 -12.01 -5.51
C GLN A 66 -6.39 -12.33 -6.42
N ALA A 67 -7.40 -11.48 -6.44
CA ALA A 67 -8.68 -11.72 -7.12
C ALA A 67 -8.91 -10.78 -8.32
N LEU A 68 -8.24 -9.64 -8.35
CA LEU A 68 -8.53 -8.56 -9.30
C LEU A 68 -7.25 -7.88 -9.77
N ALA A 69 -7.18 -7.64 -11.07
CA ALA A 69 -6.27 -6.68 -11.68
C ALA A 69 -7.10 -5.63 -12.44
N ALA A 70 -6.83 -4.35 -12.19
CA ALA A 70 -7.53 -3.23 -12.81
C ALA A 70 -6.54 -2.09 -13.06
N LYS A 71 -6.76 -1.31 -14.11
CA LYS A 71 -5.96 -0.14 -14.45
C LYS A 71 -6.82 0.94 -15.10
N GLY A 72 -6.28 2.14 -15.16
CA GLY A 72 -6.97 3.26 -15.75
C GLY A 72 -6.30 4.60 -15.51
N GLU A 73 -7.07 5.64 -15.63
CA GLU A 73 -6.65 7.01 -15.37
C GLU A 73 -7.36 7.55 -14.12
N GLY A 74 -6.79 8.59 -13.53
CA GLY A 74 -7.37 9.21 -12.35
C GLY A 74 -7.01 10.68 -12.23
N ILE A 75 -7.76 11.35 -11.37
CA ILE A 75 -7.57 12.76 -11.05
C ILE A 75 -7.59 12.91 -9.54
N ALA A 76 -6.53 13.53 -8.98
CA ALA A 76 -6.56 14.04 -7.62
C ALA A 76 -6.84 15.53 -7.64
N ARG A 77 -7.87 15.95 -6.90
CA ARG A 77 -8.15 17.34 -6.57
C ARG A 77 -7.68 17.59 -5.15
N VAL A 78 -6.72 18.49 -5.01
CA VAL A 78 -6.05 18.74 -3.74
C VAL A 78 -6.34 20.18 -3.31
N ALA A 79 -6.78 20.36 -2.09
CA ALA A 79 -6.99 21.67 -1.48
C ALA A 79 -6.25 21.74 -0.14
N SER A 80 -5.42 22.79 0.00
CA SER A 80 -4.74 23.07 1.27
C SER A 80 -5.77 23.41 2.37
N PRO A 81 -5.52 23.04 3.64
CA PRO A 81 -4.29 22.36 4.11
C PRO A 81 -4.36 20.82 4.07
N ASP A 82 -5.54 20.22 3.95
CA ASP A 82 -5.72 18.81 4.31
C ASP A 82 -6.89 18.11 3.59
N SER A 83 -7.22 18.54 2.37
CA SER A 83 -8.31 17.92 1.61
C SER A 83 -7.78 17.37 0.29
N VAL A 84 -8.14 16.12 -0.02
CA VAL A 84 -7.88 15.49 -1.32
C VAL A 84 -9.06 14.62 -1.73
N ARG A 85 -9.49 14.74 -3.00
CA ARG A 85 -10.40 13.82 -3.65
C ARG A 85 -9.66 13.10 -4.77
N LEU A 86 -9.68 11.80 -4.72
CA LEU A 86 -9.09 10.89 -5.70
C LEU A 86 -10.21 10.25 -6.50
N ASP A 87 -10.32 10.57 -7.78
CA ASP A 87 -11.25 9.94 -8.71
C ASP A 87 -10.48 8.95 -9.59
N PHE A 88 -10.99 7.72 -9.70
CA PHE A 88 -10.41 6.62 -10.49
C PHE A 88 -11.37 6.24 -11.60
N TYR A 89 -10.89 6.17 -12.82
CA TYR A 89 -11.64 5.75 -14.00
C TYR A 89 -11.00 4.49 -14.57
N LEU A 90 -11.80 3.46 -14.81
CA LEU A 90 -11.33 2.22 -15.42
C LEU A 90 -11.06 2.42 -16.93
N ASP A 91 -10.03 1.78 -17.43
CA ASP A 91 -9.80 1.67 -18.88
C ASP A 91 -11.02 1.03 -19.54
N GLY A 92 -11.40 1.55 -20.71
CA GLY A 92 -12.60 1.10 -21.42
C GLY A 92 -13.89 1.83 -21.04
N GLY A 93 -13.86 2.83 -20.12
CA GLY A 93 -14.97 3.75 -19.85
C GLY A 93 -16.14 3.16 -19.04
N LEU A 94 -16.00 1.95 -18.53
CA LEU A 94 -17.04 1.25 -17.78
C LEU A 94 -16.76 1.31 -16.26
N GLY A 95 -17.12 2.44 -15.66
CA GLY A 95 -17.08 2.53 -14.21
C GLY A 95 -15.89 3.29 -13.66
N GLY A 96 -15.93 3.47 -12.35
CA GLY A 96 -14.91 4.18 -11.59
C GLY A 96 -15.27 4.24 -10.11
N GLY A 97 -14.44 4.89 -9.34
CA GLY A 97 -14.65 5.10 -7.92
C GLY A 97 -13.95 6.35 -7.45
N TYR A 98 -14.26 6.76 -6.23
CA TYR A 98 -13.54 7.87 -5.62
C TYR A 98 -13.27 7.63 -4.13
N ALA A 99 -12.27 8.34 -3.63
CA ALA A 99 -12.03 8.49 -2.21
C ALA A 99 -11.83 9.97 -1.88
N ILE A 100 -12.45 10.43 -0.80
CA ILE A 100 -12.28 11.78 -0.28
C ILE A 100 -11.57 11.65 1.06
N VAL A 101 -10.46 12.36 1.23
CA VAL A 101 -9.72 12.44 2.49
C VAL A 101 -9.73 13.90 2.95
N VAL A 102 -10.19 14.13 4.17
CA VAL A 102 -10.17 15.45 4.83
C VAL A 102 -9.61 15.24 6.23
N GLY A 103 -8.47 15.83 6.52
CA GLY A 103 -7.74 15.56 7.76
C GLY A 103 -7.47 14.05 7.94
N ASP A 104 -8.00 13.49 9.02
CA ASP A 104 -7.86 12.06 9.35
C ASP A 104 -9.07 11.21 8.89
N SER A 105 -10.01 11.82 8.18
CA SER A 105 -11.24 11.15 7.73
C SER A 105 -11.13 10.73 6.28
N ILE A 106 -11.68 9.55 5.97
CA ILE A 106 -11.82 9.06 4.59
C ILE A 106 -13.28 8.71 4.32
N SER A 107 -13.76 9.11 3.16
CA SER A 107 -15.10 8.78 2.63
C SER A 107 -14.97 8.20 1.23
N THR A 108 -15.83 7.21 0.92
CA THR A 108 -15.88 6.54 -0.39
C THR A 108 -17.30 6.02 -0.65
N PRO A 109 -17.76 5.93 -1.91
CA PRO A 109 -19.00 5.25 -2.22
C PRO A 109 -18.90 3.77 -1.82
N GLY A 110 -19.98 3.21 -1.26
CA GLY A 110 -19.98 1.84 -0.74
C GLY A 110 -19.52 1.70 0.72
N GLY A 111 -19.19 2.81 1.40
CA GLY A 111 -18.96 2.86 2.84
C GLY A 111 -17.90 1.87 3.32
N ASP A 112 -18.15 1.20 4.46
CA ASP A 112 -17.18 0.29 5.10
C ASP A 112 -16.78 -0.92 4.24
N GLN A 113 -17.63 -1.34 3.31
CA GLN A 113 -17.31 -2.45 2.40
C GLN A 113 -16.14 -2.11 1.48
N VAL A 114 -16.05 -0.87 1.00
CA VAL A 114 -14.96 -0.39 0.15
C VAL A 114 -13.79 0.10 0.99
N ARG A 115 -14.07 0.74 2.13
CA ARG A 115 -13.05 1.30 3.03
C ARG A 115 -11.98 0.28 3.45
N ARG A 116 -12.34 -0.98 3.63
CA ARG A 116 -11.41 -2.08 3.97
C ARG A 116 -10.33 -2.34 2.91
N TYR A 117 -10.55 -1.89 1.68
CA TYR A 117 -9.58 -2.01 0.57
C TYR A 117 -8.66 -0.80 0.47
N LEU A 118 -9.00 0.31 1.11
CA LEU A 118 -8.19 1.52 1.08
C LEU A 118 -7.05 1.45 2.10
N PRO A 119 -5.89 2.07 1.79
CA PRO A 119 -4.82 2.24 2.75
C PRO A 119 -5.26 3.06 3.98
N PRO A 120 -4.58 2.92 5.13
CA PRO A 120 -4.71 3.89 6.22
C PRO A 120 -4.48 5.33 5.75
N VAL A 121 -5.20 6.29 6.35
CA VAL A 121 -5.16 7.71 5.95
C VAL A 121 -3.73 8.27 5.89
N ALA A 122 -2.87 7.90 6.84
CA ALA A 122 -1.47 8.32 6.82
C ALA A 122 -0.72 7.88 5.55
N LEU A 123 -1.01 6.68 5.02
CA LEU A 123 -0.42 6.21 3.76
C LEU A 123 -1.03 6.91 2.54
N LEU A 124 -2.31 7.27 2.58
CA LEU A 124 -2.93 8.08 1.51
C LEU A 124 -2.30 9.48 1.45
N TRP A 125 -2.03 10.10 2.59
CA TRP A 125 -1.28 11.35 2.62
C TRP A 125 0.15 11.20 2.11
N ALA A 126 0.81 10.07 2.42
CA ALA A 126 2.14 9.79 1.89
C ALA A 126 2.13 9.61 0.36
N VAL A 127 1.04 9.10 -0.24
CA VAL A 127 0.85 9.12 -1.71
C VAL A 127 0.94 10.53 -2.27
N MET A 128 0.42 11.52 -1.53
CA MET A 128 0.48 12.94 -1.91
C MET A 128 1.80 13.63 -1.51
N GLY A 129 2.72 12.92 -0.86
CA GLY A 129 4.00 13.47 -0.39
C GLY A 129 3.94 14.13 0.98
N ARG A 130 2.80 14.05 1.69
CA ARG A 130 2.61 14.61 3.02
C ARG A 130 2.84 13.56 4.11
N LEU A 131 3.63 13.89 5.13
CA LEU A 131 3.73 13.11 6.36
C LEU A 131 2.61 13.54 7.33
N ALA A 132 1.59 12.69 7.45
CA ALA A 132 0.46 12.94 8.36
C ALA A 132 0.61 12.23 9.72
N VAL A 133 1.78 11.69 10.02
CA VAL A 133 2.10 11.06 11.31
C VAL A 133 2.93 12.02 12.14
N PRO A 134 2.42 12.55 13.24
CA PRO A 134 3.19 13.46 14.10
C PRO A 134 4.30 12.70 14.82
N ALA A 135 5.44 13.38 15.04
CA ALA A 135 6.48 12.87 15.90
C ALA A 135 5.95 12.65 17.35
N THR A 136 6.39 11.58 17.98
CA THR A 136 6.07 11.24 19.37
C THR A 136 7.35 11.29 20.21
N PRO A 137 7.27 11.37 21.56
CA PRO A 137 8.46 11.41 22.42
C PRO A 137 9.41 10.22 22.27
N ASP A 138 8.90 9.09 21.81
CA ASP A 138 9.66 7.86 21.54
C ASP A 138 10.12 7.71 20.09
N THR A 139 10.05 8.80 19.30
CA THR A 139 10.56 8.83 17.93
C THR A 139 12.08 8.71 17.93
N VAL A 140 12.58 7.74 17.15
CA VAL A 140 14.02 7.54 16.92
C VAL A 140 14.34 7.92 15.48
N ALA A 141 15.25 8.88 15.31
CA ALA A 141 15.68 9.34 13.99
C ALA A 141 17.17 9.11 13.77
N LYS A 142 17.53 8.78 12.53
CA LYS A 142 18.91 8.59 12.05
C LYS A 142 19.11 9.23 10.70
N VAL A 143 20.30 9.77 10.49
CA VAL A 143 20.71 10.40 9.23
C VAL A 143 21.91 9.66 8.63
N ASP A 144 21.92 9.54 7.30
CA ASP A 144 22.98 8.96 6.52
C ASP A 144 23.08 9.72 5.19
N GLY A 145 24.05 10.68 5.14
CA GLY A 145 24.12 11.65 4.05
C GLY A 145 22.88 12.54 4.00
N ASP A 146 22.22 12.56 2.87
CA ASP A 146 20.96 13.27 2.61
C ASP A 146 19.70 12.48 2.97
N VAL A 147 19.87 11.27 3.53
CA VAL A 147 18.77 10.38 3.88
C VAL A 147 18.47 10.46 5.37
N LEU A 148 17.31 10.99 5.72
CA LEU A 148 16.75 10.95 7.07
C LEU A 148 15.77 9.79 7.19
N ARG A 149 15.96 8.93 8.19
CA ARG A 149 15.03 7.83 8.52
C ARG A 149 14.58 7.97 9.96
N ALA A 150 13.29 7.72 10.22
CA ALA A 150 12.81 7.71 11.59
C ALA A 150 11.73 6.66 11.81
N ASP A 151 11.71 6.11 13.03
CA ASP A 151 10.64 5.27 13.56
C ASP A 151 9.82 6.09 14.54
N ILE A 152 8.52 6.25 14.26
CA ILE A 152 7.56 7.04 15.04
C ILE A 152 6.58 6.07 15.71
N GLY A 153 6.44 6.15 17.02
CA GLY A 153 5.55 5.30 17.81
C GLY A 153 6.10 3.88 18.02
N ARG A 154 5.31 3.03 18.67
CA ARG A 154 5.75 1.68 19.08
C ARG A 154 4.95 0.56 18.42
N ASN A 155 3.63 0.67 18.36
CA ASN A 155 2.76 -0.32 17.74
C ASN A 155 1.42 0.31 17.32
N PRO A 156 1.24 0.64 16.04
CA PRO A 156 2.22 0.46 14.95
C PRO A 156 3.42 1.39 15.06
N VAL A 157 4.56 0.96 14.54
CA VAL A 157 5.67 1.84 14.21
C VAL A 157 5.45 2.36 12.80
N TRP A 158 5.54 3.67 12.64
CA TRP A 158 5.57 4.32 11.35
C TRP A 158 7.01 4.67 10.99
N ARG A 159 7.59 3.95 10.04
CA ARG A 159 8.92 4.24 9.53
C ARG A 159 8.83 5.19 8.36
N VAL A 160 9.44 6.35 8.51
CA VAL A 160 9.50 7.38 7.47
C VAL A 160 10.92 7.47 6.90
N THR A 161 11.03 7.75 5.61
CA THR A 161 12.29 8.06 4.93
C THR A 161 12.11 9.34 4.12
N PHE A 162 13.03 10.28 4.34
CA PHE A 162 13.22 11.47 3.52
C PHE A 162 14.54 11.36 2.77
N VAL A 163 14.57 11.87 1.56
CA VAL A 163 15.79 12.06 0.76
C VAL A 163 15.76 13.49 0.27
N ALA A 164 16.80 14.27 0.56
CA ALA A 164 16.88 15.69 0.22
C ALA A 164 15.58 16.44 0.60
N ASP A 165 15.11 16.25 1.82
CA ASP A 165 13.88 16.83 2.40
C ASP A 165 12.54 16.41 1.78
N HIS A 166 12.54 15.50 0.81
CA HIS A 166 11.32 14.95 0.23
C HIS A 166 10.93 13.63 0.88
N LEU A 167 9.66 13.48 1.24
CA LEU A 167 9.10 12.22 1.70
C LEU A 167 9.15 11.20 0.56
N THR A 168 10.02 10.20 0.68
CA THR A 168 10.18 9.14 -0.33
C THR A 168 9.57 7.83 0.08
N ARG A 169 9.37 7.61 1.40
CA ARG A 169 8.78 6.36 1.88
C ARG A 169 8.10 6.51 3.24
N LEU A 170 6.96 5.85 3.40
CA LEU A 170 6.28 5.65 4.68
C LEU A 170 5.87 4.19 4.79
N GLU A 171 6.26 3.53 5.89
CA GLU A 171 5.96 2.12 6.17
C GLU A 171 5.17 2.00 7.47
N ARG A 172 4.19 1.12 7.48
CA ARG A 172 3.48 0.70 8.69
C ARG A 172 4.01 -0.66 9.14
N ILE A 173 4.60 -0.68 10.33
CA ILE A 173 5.23 -1.85 10.93
C ILE A 173 4.43 -2.25 12.17
N VAL A 174 4.00 -3.51 12.24
CA VAL A 174 3.24 -4.06 13.38
C VAL A 174 3.95 -5.30 13.86
N SER A 175 4.23 -5.38 15.16
CA SER A 175 4.94 -6.51 15.77
C SER A 175 6.25 -6.86 15.02
N GLY A 176 7.00 -5.83 14.61
CA GLY A 176 8.27 -5.97 13.91
C GLY A 176 8.17 -6.42 12.44
N ARG A 177 6.97 -6.53 11.87
CA ARG A 177 6.75 -6.89 10.47
C ARG A 177 6.19 -5.71 9.70
N ARG A 178 6.76 -5.42 8.52
CA ARG A 178 6.24 -4.42 7.59
C ARG A 178 4.97 -4.96 6.95
N LEU A 179 3.83 -4.31 7.23
CA LEU A 179 2.54 -4.72 6.69
C LEU A 179 2.18 -3.95 5.43
N GLU A 180 2.42 -2.67 5.43
CA GLU A 180 2.00 -1.77 4.37
C GLU A 180 3.04 -0.67 4.19
N TRP A 181 3.17 -0.19 2.98
CA TRP A 181 4.06 0.93 2.70
C TRP A 181 3.67 1.69 1.45
N VAL A 182 4.10 2.94 1.39
CA VAL A 182 4.10 3.79 0.20
C VAL A 182 5.52 4.19 -0.10
N SER A 183 5.90 4.19 -1.37
CA SER A 183 7.14 4.79 -1.87
C SER A 183 6.85 5.76 -3.01
N ARG A 184 7.70 6.79 -3.14
CA ARG A 184 7.66 7.80 -4.18
C ARG A 184 9.03 7.94 -4.81
N THR A 185 9.09 7.94 -6.13
CA THR A 185 10.33 8.15 -6.90
C THR A 185 9.97 8.96 -8.14
N GLY A 186 10.28 10.26 -8.12
CA GLY A 186 9.85 11.17 -9.18
C GLY A 186 8.31 11.18 -9.31
N SER A 187 7.82 10.84 -10.50
CA SER A 187 6.38 10.74 -10.81
C SER A 187 5.74 9.42 -10.39
N ASP A 188 6.54 8.43 -10.00
CA ASP A 188 6.03 7.10 -9.68
C ASP A 188 5.74 6.99 -8.17
N VAL A 189 4.54 6.53 -7.85
CA VAL A 189 4.09 6.26 -6.48
C VAL A 189 3.60 4.83 -6.40
N ARG A 190 4.08 4.08 -5.42
CA ARG A 190 3.67 2.70 -5.20
C ARG A 190 3.19 2.48 -3.77
N TYR A 191 1.99 1.97 -3.63
CA TYR A 191 1.48 1.38 -2.39
C TYR A 191 1.56 -0.14 -2.45
N GLN A 192 1.90 -0.76 -1.34
CA GLN A 192 1.91 -2.21 -1.17
C GLN A 192 1.33 -2.60 0.18
N ASN A 193 0.47 -3.61 0.19
CA ASN A 193 0.06 -4.34 1.39
C ASN A 193 0.61 -5.77 1.31
N GLU A 194 1.61 -6.05 2.14
CA GLU A 194 2.34 -7.33 2.12
C GLU A 194 1.45 -8.50 2.60
N ARG A 195 0.51 -8.23 3.50
CA ARG A 195 -0.36 -9.27 4.07
C ARG A 195 -1.39 -9.78 3.07
N SER A 196 -1.96 -8.89 2.27
CA SER A 196 -2.99 -9.22 1.28
C SER A 196 -2.44 -9.32 -0.14
N SER A 197 -1.13 -9.19 -0.33
CA SER A 197 -0.46 -9.15 -1.65
C SER A 197 -1.09 -8.11 -2.59
N ARG A 198 -1.59 -7.00 -2.02
CA ARG A 198 -2.27 -5.93 -2.76
C ARG A 198 -1.29 -4.83 -3.10
N SER A 199 -1.32 -4.38 -4.34
CA SER A 199 -0.50 -3.25 -4.80
C SER A 199 -1.33 -2.25 -5.59
N LEU A 200 -0.95 -0.96 -5.46
CA LEU A 200 -1.44 0.13 -6.31
C LEU A 200 -0.23 0.94 -6.76
N THR A 201 -0.06 1.05 -8.06
CA THR A 201 0.94 1.92 -8.67
C THR A 201 0.23 3.12 -9.29
N LEU A 202 0.75 4.32 -9.05
CA LEU A 202 0.31 5.55 -9.68
C LEU A 202 1.49 6.15 -10.44
N LYS A 203 1.26 6.58 -11.67
CA LYS A 203 2.20 7.38 -12.45
C LYS A 203 1.60 8.75 -12.69
N ILE A 204 2.13 9.77 -12.00
CA ILE A 204 1.70 11.16 -12.15
C ILE A 204 2.11 11.62 -13.54
N THR A 205 1.16 12.14 -14.32
CA THR A 205 1.36 12.62 -15.68
C THR A 205 1.33 14.15 -15.77
N SER A 206 0.55 14.82 -14.91
CA SER A 206 0.61 16.28 -14.74
C SER A 206 0.24 16.70 -13.32
N THR A 207 0.72 17.88 -12.93
CA THR A 207 0.34 18.59 -11.70
C THR A 207 0.19 20.05 -12.05
N ASP A 208 -1.03 20.55 -11.95
CA ASP A 208 -1.39 21.89 -12.36
C ASP A 208 -2.04 22.64 -11.19
N GLU A 209 -1.82 23.96 -11.10
CA GLU A 209 -2.63 24.81 -10.23
C GLU A 209 -4.08 24.83 -10.74
N ALA A 210 -5.03 24.90 -9.82
CA ALA A 210 -6.45 24.89 -10.13
C ALA A 210 -7.17 26.07 -9.43
N PRO A 211 -8.27 26.56 -10.00
CA PRO A 211 -9.17 27.45 -9.28
C PRO A 211 -9.80 26.72 -8.08
N PRO A 212 -10.35 27.45 -7.11
CA PRO A 212 -11.08 26.84 -6.01
C PRO A 212 -12.12 25.85 -6.51
N PHE A 213 -12.13 24.67 -5.90
CA PHE A 213 -13.10 23.64 -6.20
C PHE A 213 -14.43 23.94 -5.52
N ASP A 214 -15.53 23.48 -6.11
CA ASP A 214 -16.85 23.51 -5.47
C ASP A 214 -16.78 22.76 -4.13
N PRO A 215 -17.20 23.38 -3.01
CA PRO A 215 -17.23 22.73 -1.70
C PRO A 215 -18.01 21.39 -1.66
N GLU A 216 -18.96 21.20 -2.56
CA GLU A 216 -19.75 19.95 -2.64
C GLU A 216 -18.87 18.72 -2.98
N ILE A 217 -17.74 18.91 -3.67
CA ILE A 217 -16.86 17.78 -4.00
C ILE A 217 -16.25 17.10 -2.77
N TRP A 218 -16.21 17.79 -1.62
CA TRP A 218 -15.72 17.28 -0.35
C TRP A 218 -16.80 16.63 0.52
N ARG A 219 -18.06 16.70 0.09
CA ARG A 219 -19.18 16.08 0.81
C ARG A 219 -19.38 14.63 0.39
N ARG A 220 -19.97 13.88 1.31
CA ARG A 220 -20.27 12.45 1.15
C ARG A 220 -21.45 12.21 0.25
#